data_f368c172df0f493a17f1642918cf1844
#
_entry.id   f368c172df0f493a17f1642918cf1844
#
_cell.length_a   1.000
_cell.length_b   1.000
_cell.length_c   1.000
_cell.angle_alpha   90.00
_cell.angle_beta   90.00
_cell.angle_gamma   90.00
#
_symmetry.space_group_name_H-M   'P 1'
#
loop_
_entity.id
_entity.type
_entity.pdbx_description
1 polymer ?
#
loop_
_entity_poly.entity_id
_entity_poly.type
_entity_poly.pdbx_seq_one_letter_code
_entity_poly.pdbx_strand_id
1 'polypeptide(L)'
;MNFDFLFTNLFDKNIAFYIDEKEYTYLEFKQTVFSISNRINEHNIEGQNIGVYLSDDLYSYAAFIAIWLTKNAYVPIHPSYPDNRRIDIINQAEINYVLVTDSHPICVVGPTSINMSSLHPAEKLSFHYLEHIKSDLMYILFTSGSTGAPKGVQINCGNLCSFMDHLTSVKMPLTVGDRFLQMFELTFDLSVVSFLFPLQLGGTVYHVGTNQVKYLEIYRLLEEYAINYAIIVPSVLAMLRPYFEDIDLPNLKVVALSGEAVPLKLTEEFQLCCPNASFFNYYGPTECTIFCTAYAIPRTEIKSANGIVSIGKPTLNSVYKLCELPKDGEELNASSELHIGGEQVSIGYVQNEEMNKTLFYKNGETPYYNTGDLVFCDDMGYLYYLGRKDQQVKIQGYRIELMEVEHLCNKALEATSVVVAIKNEKGFDELILFVKKTEINTITERLNKYLPKYMVPSRIIHMKDFPMNENGKLDRKSLRNSLLNS
;
A
#
# COMPACT_ATOMS: atom_id res chain seq x y z
N MET A 1 16.46 -12.04 6.85
CA MET A 1 15.13 -12.40 6.27
C MET A 1 14.99 -13.92 6.29
N ASN A 2 13.86 -14.46 6.74
CA ASN A 2 13.68 -15.92 6.81
C ASN A 2 12.94 -16.42 5.56
N PHE A 3 13.62 -17.28 4.77
CA PHE A 3 13.08 -17.96 3.59
C PHE A 3 12.99 -19.49 3.79
N ASP A 4 13.00 -19.98 5.06
CA ASP A 4 12.98 -21.42 5.37
C ASP A 4 11.83 -22.16 4.70
N PHE A 5 10.68 -21.49 4.48
CA PHE A 5 9.54 -22.07 3.76
C PHE A 5 9.88 -22.55 2.34
N LEU A 6 10.92 -21.97 1.70
CA LEU A 6 11.40 -22.41 0.38
C LEU A 6 12.30 -23.65 0.45
N PHE A 7 13.00 -23.85 1.56
CA PHE A 7 14.02 -24.89 1.70
C PHE A 7 13.56 -26.11 2.52
N THR A 8 12.39 -26.02 3.14
CA THR A 8 11.74 -27.15 3.81
C THR A 8 10.76 -27.86 2.88
N ASN A 9 10.61 -29.18 3.01
CA ASN A 9 9.58 -29.96 2.32
C ASN A 9 8.30 -30.09 3.18
N LEU A 10 8.24 -29.41 4.32
CA LEU A 10 7.17 -29.56 5.29
C LEU A 10 5.80 -29.17 4.70
N PHE A 11 5.78 -28.18 3.81
CA PHE A 11 4.56 -27.60 3.25
C PHE A 11 4.32 -27.94 1.76
N ASP A 12 5.16 -28.78 1.13
CA ASP A 12 5.14 -28.98 -0.33
C ASP A 12 3.78 -29.33 -0.92
N LYS A 13 2.97 -30.08 -0.18
CA LYS A 13 1.61 -30.49 -0.60
C LYS A 13 0.52 -29.51 -0.21
N ASN A 14 0.82 -28.52 0.63
CA ASN A 14 -0.15 -27.51 1.04
C ASN A 14 -0.35 -26.51 -0.10
N ILE A 15 -1.52 -25.89 -0.13
CA ILE A 15 -1.80 -24.81 -1.05
C ILE A 15 -1.09 -23.54 -0.55
N ALA A 16 -0.25 -22.95 -1.39
CA ALA A 16 0.42 -21.69 -1.14
C ALA A 16 -0.42 -20.51 -1.62
N PHE A 17 -1.04 -20.64 -2.80
CA PHE A 17 -1.84 -19.59 -3.41
C PHE A 17 -3.13 -20.14 -4.00
N TYR A 18 -4.20 -19.31 -3.89
CA TYR A 18 -5.44 -19.42 -4.65
C TYR A 18 -5.59 -18.14 -5.47
N ILE A 19 -5.49 -18.24 -6.79
CA ILE A 19 -5.51 -17.11 -7.73
C ILE A 19 -6.42 -17.50 -8.91
N ASP A 20 -7.41 -16.69 -9.22
CA ASP A 20 -8.35 -16.90 -10.34
C ASP A 20 -8.89 -18.32 -10.41
N GLU A 21 -9.52 -18.79 -9.32
CA GLU A 21 -10.13 -20.13 -9.19
C GLU A 21 -9.12 -21.29 -9.29
N LYS A 22 -7.82 -21.02 -9.26
CA LYS A 22 -6.77 -22.03 -9.36
C LYS A 22 -5.95 -22.11 -8.09
N GLU A 23 -5.74 -23.32 -7.60
CA GLU A 23 -4.85 -23.63 -6.49
C GLU A 23 -3.43 -23.90 -6.98
N TYR A 24 -2.45 -23.38 -6.26
CA TYR A 24 -1.03 -23.61 -6.46
C TYR A 24 -0.41 -24.09 -5.16
N THR A 25 0.26 -25.25 -5.22
CA THR A 25 0.95 -25.83 -4.07
C THR A 25 2.25 -25.06 -3.75
N TYR A 26 2.76 -25.23 -2.53
CA TYR A 26 4.09 -24.75 -2.17
C TYR A 26 5.18 -25.32 -3.08
N LEU A 27 5.05 -26.57 -3.53
CA LEU A 27 5.98 -27.19 -4.46
C LEU A 27 6.01 -26.45 -5.81
N GLU A 28 4.85 -26.20 -6.42
CA GLU A 28 4.73 -25.45 -7.68
C GLU A 28 5.28 -24.01 -7.53
N PHE A 29 4.96 -23.36 -6.43
CA PHE A 29 5.49 -22.02 -6.13
C PHE A 29 7.03 -22.03 -6.05
N LYS A 30 7.62 -22.96 -5.29
CA LYS A 30 9.09 -23.11 -5.16
C LYS A 30 9.75 -23.40 -6.51
N GLN A 31 9.18 -24.30 -7.30
CA GLN A 31 9.69 -24.61 -8.64
C GLN A 31 9.70 -23.35 -9.53
N THR A 32 8.65 -22.52 -9.46
CA THR A 32 8.58 -21.26 -10.20
C THR A 32 9.62 -20.26 -9.69
N VAL A 33 9.75 -20.10 -8.38
CA VAL A 33 10.77 -19.23 -7.75
C VAL A 33 12.18 -19.60 -8.20
N PHE A 34 12.55 -20.90 -8.11
CA PHE A 34 13.89 -21.34 -8.46
C PHE A 34 14.17 -21.25 -9.97
N SER A 35 13.14 -21.46 -10.82
CA SER A 35 13.29 -21.27 -12.27
C SER A 35 13.64 -19.82 -12.61
N ILE A 36 12.92 -18.85 -11.99
CA ILE A 36 13.18 -17.42 -12.18
C ILE A 36 14.54 -17.04 -11.59
N SER A 37 14.89 -17.54 -10.38
CA SER A 37 16.19 -17.27 -9.76
C SER A 37 17.36 -17.76 -10.62
N ASN A 38 17.25 -18.97 -11.18
CA ASN A 38 18.27 -19.52 -12.08
C ASN A 38 18.43 -18.64 -13.33
N ARG A 39 17.33 -18.18 -13.92
CA ARG A 39 17.35 -17.28 -15.07
C ARG A 39 18.03 -15.95 -14.76
N ILE A 40 17.76 -15.34 -13.59
CA ILE A 40 18.43 -14.12 -13.14
C ILE A 40 19.96 -14.37 -13.01
N ASN A 41 20.35 -15.49 -12.42
CA ASN A 41 21.76 -15.86 -12.27
C ASN A 41 22.46 -16.13 -13.61
N GLU A 42 21.77 -16.73 -14.61
CA GLU A 42 22.30 -16.89 -15.97
C GLU A 42 22.66 -15.57 -16.64
N HIS A 43 21.94 -14.50 -16.30
CA HIS A 43 22.26 -13.15 -16.76
C HIS A 43 23.31 -12.42 -15.92
N ASN A 44 23.84 -13.07 -14.86
CA ASN A 44 24.80 -12.48 -13.90
C ASN A 44 24.28 -11.17 -13.28
N ILE A 45 23.00 -11.12 -12.91
CA ILE A 45 22.36 -9.93 -12.35
C ILE A 45 22.46 -10.03 -10.82
N GLU A 46 23.21 -9.12 -10.20
CA GLU A 46 23.36 -9.00 -8.73
C GLU A 46 23.42 -7.53 -8.34
N GLY A 47 22.81 -7.20 -7.19
CA GLY A 47 22.80 -5.84 -6.66
C GLY A 47 22.05 -4.82 -7.52
N GLN A 48 21.12 -5.27 -8.36
CA GLN A 48 20.35 -4.45 -9.31
C GLN A 48 18.90 -4.22 -8.82
N ASN A 49 18.30 -3.17 -9.32
CA ASN A 49 16.85 -2.98 -9.23
C ASN A 49 16.21 -3.65 -10.45
N ILE A 50 15.41 -4.68 -10.21
CA ILE A 50 14.76 -5.46 -11.27
C ILE A 50 13.27 -5.10 -11.30
N GLY A 51 12.81 -4.62 -12.45
CA GLY A 51 11.39 -4.37 -12.69
C GLY A 51 10.61 -5.69 -12.74
N VAL A 52 9.41 -5.71 -12.15
CA VAL A 52 8.45 -6.79 -12.35
C VAL A 52 7.20 -6.21 -12.99
N TYR A 53 6.96 -6.55 -14.25
CA TYR A 53 5.75 -6.15 -14.95
C TYR A 53 4.63 -7.09 -14.53
N LEU A 54 3.72 -6.60 -13.71
CA LEU A 54 2.75 -7.40 -12.96
C LEU A 54 1.75 -8.08 -13.89
N SER A 55 1.37 -9.30 -13.56
CA SER A 55 0.40 -10.11 -14.30
C SER A 55 -0.74 -10.69 -13.42
N ASP A 56 -0.82 -10.26 -12.15
CA ASP A 56 -1.81 -10.74 -11.17
C ASP A 56 -1.91 -12.27 -11.08
N ASP A 57 -0.78 -12.96 -11.24
CA ASP A 57 -0.64 -14.41 -11.24
C ASP A 57 0.49 -14.88 -10.32
N LEU A 58 0.72 -16.19 -10.29
CA LEU A 58 1.79 -16.80 -9.49
C LEU A 58 3.18 -16.26 -9.83
N TYR A 59 3.42 -15.90 -11.11
CA TYR A 59 4.74 -15.43 -11.56
C TYR A 59 5.13 -14.12 -10.88
N SER A 60 4.18 -13.19 -10.65
CA SER A 60 4.45 -11.92 -9.96
C SER A 60 4.97 -12.15 -8.53
N TYR A 61 4.31 -13.02 -7.77
CA TYR A 61 4.74 -13.37 -6.41
C TYR A 61 6.08 -14.14 -6.40
N ALA A 62 6.23 -15.09 -7.31
CA ALA A 62 7.45 -15.87 -7.43
C ALA A 62 8.64 -15.00 -7.85
N ALA A 63 8.43 -14.01 -8.71
CA ALA A 63 9.43 -13.04 -9.14
C ALA A 63 9.98 -12.23 -7.96
N PHE A 64 9.12 -11.74 -7.06
CA PHE A 64 9.58 -10.98 -5.88
C PHE A 64 10.52 -11.81 -5.01
N ILE A 65 10.14 -13.05 -4.73
CA ILE A 65 10.98 -13.95 -3.93
C ILE A 65 12.27 -14.32 -4.68
N ALA A 66 12.20 -14.60 -5.98
CA ALA A 66 13.36 -14.95 -6.80
C ALA A 66 14.40 -13.81 -6.88
N ILE A 67 13.92 -12.57 -7.00
CA ILE A 67 14.75 -11.36 -6.99
C ILE A 67 15.47 -11.24 -5.64
N TRP A 68 14.78 -11.47 -4.53
CA TRP A 68 15.42 -11.47 -3.21
C TRP A 68 16.46 -12.58 -3.07
N LEU A 69 16.15 -13.82 -3.49
CA LEU A 69 17.12 -14.94 -3.42
C LEU A 69 18.42 -14.68 -4.20
N THR A 70 18.36 -13.81 -5.20
CA THR A 70 19.50 -13.43 -6.05
C THR A 70 20.14 -12.09 -5.65
N LYS A 71 19.87 -11.61 -4.41
CA LYS A 71 20.42 -10.34 -3.86
C LYS A 71 20.11 -9.09 -4.69
N ASN A 72 18.93 -9.05 -5.28
CA ASN A 72 18.44 -7.90 -6.02
C ASN A 72 17.23 -7.29 -5.31
N ALA A 73 16.83 -6.08 -5.71
CA ALA A 73 15.63 -5.42 -5.25
C ALA A 73 14.55 -5.44 -6.32
N TYR A 74 13.30 -5.74 -5.97
CA TYR A 74 12.23 -5.66 -6.95
C TYR A 74 11.59 -4.27 -7.01
N VAL A 75 11.11 -3.91 -8.19
CA VAL A 75 10.33 -2.70 -8.45
C VAL A 75 9.09 -3.11 -9.24
N PRO A 76 7.90 -3.12 -8.63
CA PRO A 76 6.69 -3.53 -9.33
C PRO A 76 6.20 -2.44 -10.28
N ILE A 77 5.82 -2.84 -11.50
CA ILE A 77 5.31 -1.95 -12.54
C ILE A 77 3.93 -2.46 -12.96
N HIS A 78 2.89 -1.69 -12.65
CA HIS A 78 1.53 -2.11 -12.99
C HIS A 78 1.23 -1.88 -14.49
N PRO A 79 0.65 -2.87 -15.21
CA PRO A 79 0.39 -2.76 -16.64
C PRO A 79 -0.63 -1.66 -16.99
N SER A 80 -1.54 -1.33 -16.10
CA SER A 80 -2.51 -0.24 -16.30
C SER A 80 -1.94 1.17 -16.07
N TYR A 81 -0.69 1.29 -15.62
CA TYR A 81 -0.09 2.61 -15.49
C TYR A 81 0.12 3.26 -16.86
N PRO A 82 -0.13 4.58 -16.99
CA PRO A 82 0.23 5.33 -18.17
C PRO A 82 1.72 5.19 -18.53
N ASP A 83 2.04 5.28 -19.82
CA ASP A 83 3.42 5.10 -20.32
C ASP A 83 4.43 6.03 -19.65
N ASN A 84 4.06 7.31 -19.48
CA ASN A 84 4.90 8.29 -18.81
C ASN A 84 5.24 7.86 -17.37
N ARG A 85 4.26 7.34 -16.60
CA ARG A 85 4.51 6.87 -15.25
C ARG A 85 5.41 5.64 -15.22
N ARG A 86 5.23 4.70 -16.17
CA ARG A 86 6.11 3.52 -16.31
C ARG A 86 7.54 3.93 -16.63
N ILE A 87 7.71 4.90 -17.54
CA ILE A 87 9.02 5.45 -17.91
C ILE A 87 9.67 6.16 -16.71
N ASP A 88 8.92 6.97 -15.97
CA ASP A 88 9.43 7.65 -14.78
C ASP A 88 9.92 6.65 -13.72
N ILE A 89 9.17 5.57 -13.46
CA ILE A 89 9.56 4.50 -12.53
C ILE A 89 10.85 3.82 -12.99
N ILE A 90 10.92 3.44 -14.28
CA ILE A 90 12.09 2.76 -14.86
C ILE A 90 13.34 3.63 -14.75
N ASN A 91 13.23 4.91 -15.09
CA ASN A 91 14.35 5.83 -15.07
C ASN A 91 14.81 6.16 -13.64
N GLN A 92 13.86 6.48 -12.74
CA GLN A 92 14.22 6.83 -11.36
C GLN A 92 14.83 5.64 -10.60
N ALA A 93 14.30 4.43 -10.80
CA ALA A 93 14.83 3.24 -10.17
C ALA A 93 16.02 2.61 -10.93
N GLU A 94 16.49 3.22 -12.02
CA GLU A 94 17.61 2.72 -12.84
C GLU A 94 17.44 1.25 -13.25
N ILE A 95 16.24 0.90 -13.72
CA ILE A 95 15.87 -0.48 -14.07
C ILE A 95 16.51 -0.86 -15.40
N ASN A 96 17.43 -1.81 -15.38
CA ASN A 96 18.06 -2.36 -16.57
C ASN A 96 17.42 -3.68 -17.05
N TYR A 97 16.74 -4.39 -16.16
CA TYR A 97 16.09 -5.66 -16.43
C TYR A 97 14.65 -5.66 -15.93
N VAL A 98 13.74 -6.24 -16.73
CA VAL A 98 12.34 -6.39 -16.36
C VAL A 98 11.88 -7.82 -16.57
N LEU A 99 11.31 -8.41 -15.53
CA LEU A 99 10.63 -9.70 -15.62
C LEU A 99 9.22 -9.49 -16.18
N VAL A 100 8.86 -10.24 -17.20
CA VAL A 100 7.58 -10.14 -17.91
C VAL A 100 6.95 -11.52 -18.10
N THR A 101 5.64 -11.56 -18.42
CA THR A 101 4.96 -12.77 -18.90
C THR A 101 4.44 -12.58 -20.32
N ASP A 102 4.07 -13.66 -21.00
CA ASP A 102 3.49 -13.59 -22.36
C ASP A 102 2.18 -12.80 -22.39
N SER A 103 1.40 -12.88 -21.30
CA SER A 103 0.14 -12.15 -21.16
C SER A 103 0.32 -10.63 -21.04
N HIS A 104 1.48 -10.20 -20.53
CA HIS A 104 1.80 -8.80 -20.30
C HIS A 104 3.24 -8.48 -20.77
N PRO A 105 3.47 -8.44 -22.08
CA PRO A 105 4.76 -8.01 -22.60
C PRO A 105 4.94 -6.51 -22.36
N ILE A 106 6.15 -6.09 -21.95
CA ILE A 106 6.43 -4.67 -21.74
C ILE A 106 6.53 -3.94 -23.10
N CYS A 107 5.87 -2.79 -23.17
CA CYS A 107 5.89 -1.93 -24.37
C CYS A 107 6.83 -0.72 -24.22
N VAL A 108 7.68 -0.67 -23.18
CA VAL A 108 8.60 0.45 -22.93
C VAL A 108 9.99 0.09 -23.45
N VAL A 109 10.60 0.99 -24.23
CA VAL A 109 11.97 0.86 -24.75
C VAL A 109 12.97 1.17 -23.63
N GLY A 110 14.00 0.34 -23.49
CA GLY A 110 15.12 0.57 -22.58
C GLY A 110 15.59 -0.73 -21.91
N PRO A 111 14.88 -1.23 -20.90
CA PRO A 111 15.35 -2.39 -20.14
C PRO A 111 15.29 -3.71 -20.94
N THR A 112 16.19 -4.63 -20.60
CA THR A 112 16.17 -5.99 -21.13
C THR A 112 15.04 -6.78 -20.50
N SER A 113 14.13 -7.33 -21.30
CA SER A 113 13.02 -8.16 -20.85
C SER A 113 13.46 -9.62 -20.66
N ILE A 114 13.09 -10.21 -19.53
CA ILE A 114 13.25 -11.63 -19.22
C ILE A 114 11.86 -12.24 -19.09
N ASN A 115 11.52 -13.14 -20.01
CA ASN A 115 10.18 -13.77 -20.02
C ASN A 115 10.11 -14.94 -19.04
N MET A 116 9.23 -14.86 -18.06
CA MET A 116 9.02 -15.88 -17.04
C MET A 116 8.15 -17.05 -17.52
N SER A 117 7.18 -16.80 -18.43
CA SER A 117 6.25 -17.83 -18.92
C SER A 117 6.94 -18.92 -19.76
N SER A 118 8.10 -18.60 -20.33
CA SER A 118 8.90 -19.55 -21.11
C SER A 118 9.78 -20.48 -20.27
N LEU A 119 9.82 -20.29 -18.94
CA LEU A 119 10.66 -21.08 -18.05
C LEU A 119 9.99 -22.40 -17.71
N HIS A 120 10.77 -23.49 -17.79
CA HIS A 120 10.33 -24.80 -17.29
C HIS A 120 10.43 -24.83 -15.76
N PRO A 121 9.51 -25.50 -15.05
CA PRO A 121 9.61 -25.70 -13.61
C PRO A 121 10.95 -26.32 -13.24
N ALA A 122 11.60 -25.80 -12.20
CA ALA A 122 12.89 -26.30 -11.76
C ALA A 122 12.76 -27.73 -11.22
N GLU A 123 13.47 -28.69 -11.83
CA GLU A 123 13.47 -30.08 -11.38
C GLU A 123 14.26 -30.26 -10.05
N LYS A 124 15.31 -29.46 -9.87
CA LYS A 124 16.12 -29.46 -8.65
C LYS A 124 15.71 -28.27 -7.77
N LEU A 125 15.19 -28.57 -6.58
CA LEU A 125 14.86 -27.58 -5.55
C LEU A 125 16.07 -27.28 -4.63
N SER A 126 17.29 -27.25 -5.21
CA SER A 126 18.48 -26.83 -4.48
C SER A 126 19.00 -25.54 -5.07
N PHE A 127 18.92 -24.48 -4.27
CA PHE A 127 19.42 -23.17 -4.62
C PHE A 127 20.39 -22.72 -3.53
N HIS A 128 21.57 -22.27 -3.90
CA HIS A 128 22.49 -21.66 -2.97
C HIS A 128 22.19 -20.17 -2.94
N TYR A 129 21.49 -19.71 -1.88
CA TYR A 129 21.25 -18.30 -1.72
C TYR A 129 22.28 -17.68 -0.76
N LEU A 130 22.63 -16.44 -1.02
CA LEU A 130 23.50 -15.66 -0.14
C LEU A 130 22.65 -14.97 0.91
N GLU A 131 23.04 -15.05 2.19
CA GLU A 131 22.34 -14.35 3.25
C GLU A 131 22.32 -12.84 3.01
N HIS A 132 21.19 -12.22 3.24
CA HIS A 132 21.05 -10.79 3.20
C HIS A 132 21.68 -10.14 4.43
N ILE A 133 22.39 -9.03 4.21
CA ILE A 133 22.76 -8.12 5.28
C ILE A 133 21.69 -7.01 5.43
N LYS A 134 21.66 -6.32 6.59
CA LYS A 134 20.62 -5.31 6.88
C LYS A 134 20.51 -4.21 5.82
N SER A 135 21.61 -3.85 5.16
CA SER A 135 21.64 -2.79 4.13
C SER A 135 21.21 -3.22 2.74
N ASP A 136 21.06 -4.53 2.48
CA ASP A 136 20.63 -5.00 1.16
C ASP A 136 19.22 -4.49 0.84
N LEU A 137 19.06 -3.86 -0.32
CA LEU A 137 17.77 -3.34 -0.76
C LEU A 137 16.85 -4.51 -1.13
N MET A 138 15.61 -4.47 -0.62
CA MET A 138 14.61 -5.50 -0.88
C MET A 138 13.62 -5.06 -1.96
N TYR A 139 13.12 -3.83 -1.85
CA TYR A 139 12.19 -3.32 -2.85
C TYR A 139 12.17 -1.79 -2.91
N ILE A 140 11.68 -1.27 -4.03
CA ILE A 140 11.34 0.14 -4.20
C ILE A 140 9.86 0.21 -4.60
N LEU A 141 9.03 0.84 -3.77
CA LEU A 141 7.63 1.09 -4.08
C LEU A 141 7.39 2.56 -4.37
N PHE A 142 6.73 2.84 -5.48
CA PHE A 142 6.46 4.20 -5.92
C PHE A 142 5.13 4.71 -5.40
N THR A 143 5.19 5.77 -4.60
CA THR A 143 4.04 6.51 -4.10
C THR A 143 3.83 7.81 -4.88
N SER A 144 2.68 8.46 -4.70
CA SER A 144 2.44 9.78 -5.29
C SER A 144 3.40 10.84 -4.75
N GLY A 145 3.77 11.80 -5.59
CA GLY A 145 4.72 12.85 -5.28
C GLY A 145 4.13 14.26 -5.39
N SER A 146 4.44 15.14 -4.43
CA SER A 146 3.97 16.53 -4.39
C SER A 146 4.44 17.38 -5.56
N THR A 147 5.49 16.97 -6.27
CA THR A 147 6.07 17.65 -7.45
C THR A 147 5.49 17.18 -8.78
N GLY A 148 4.52 16.26 -8.77
CA GLY A 148 3.90 15.70 -9.97
C GLY A 148 4.61 14.47 -10.55
N ALA A 149 5.74 14.05 -9.97
CA ALA A 149 6.43 12.80 -10.29
C ALA A 149 6.33 11.81 -9.11
N PRO A 150 6.22 10.51 -9.38
CA PRO A 150 6.17 9.50 -8.32
C PRO A 150 7.47 9.46 -7.52
N LYS A 151 7.37 9.09 -6.22
CA LYS A 151 8.49 8.95 -5.29
C LYS A 151 8.76 7.49 -5.00
N GLY A 152 9.94 6.96 -5.29
CA GLY A 152 10.33 5.58 -5.00
C GLY A 152 10.87 5.43 -3.57
N VAL A 153 10.12 4.82 -2.68
CA VAL A 153 10.52 4.53 -1.29
C VAL A 153 11.38 3.27 -1.26
N GLN A 154 12.58 3.38 -0.72
CA GLN A 154 13.57 2.30 -0.68
C GLN A 154 13.52 1.56 0.66
N ILE A 155 13.17 0.27 0.64
CA ILE A 155 13.11 -0.58 1.83
C ILE A 155 14.21 -1.62 1.78
N ASN A 156 15.06 -1.63 2.81
CA ASN A 156 16.13 -2.59 2.94
C ASN A 156 15.75 -3.81 3.79
N CYS A 157 16.64 -4.81 3.85
CA CYS A 157 16.43 -6.03 4.61
C CYS A 157 16.26 -5.77 6.11
N GLY A 158 17.00 -4.80 6.68
CA GLY A 158 16.87 -4.41 8.09
C GLY A 158 15.48 -3.88 8.41
N ASN A 159 14.94 -3.00 7.56
CA ASN A 159 13.60 -2.45 7.71
C ASN A 159 12.54 -3.57 7.69
N LEU A 160 12.59 -4.43 6.66
CA LEU A 160 11.60 -5.50 6.48
C LEU A 160 11.71 -6.57 7.57
N CYS A 161 12.93 -6.92 8.02
CA CYS A 161 13.11 -7.84 9.15
C CYS A 161 12.52 -7.28 10.44
N SER A 162 12.80 -6.01 10.76
CA SER A 162 12.25 -5.35 11.96
C SER A 162 10.71 -5.34 11.95
N PHE A 163 10.10 -5.12 10.79
CA PHE A 163 8.66 -5.22 10.61
C PHE A 163 8.13 -6.66 10.84
N MET A 164 8.77 -7.67 10.24
CA MET A 164 8.38 -9.08 10.39
C MET A 164 8.58 -9.59 11.83
N ASP A 165 9.62 -9.12 12.53
CA ASP A 165 9.86 -9.43 13.94
C ASP A 165 8.71 -8.93 14.83
N HIS A 166 8.15 -7.73 14.52
CA HIS A 166 6.95 -7.25 15.21
C HIS A 166 5.77 -8.20 14.99
N LEU A 167 5.44 -8.55 13.74
CA LEU A 167 4.32 -9.44 13.43
C LEU A 167 4.42 -10.80 14.14
N THR A 168 5.61 -11.39 14.15
CA THR A 168 5.84 -12.66 14.83
C THR A 168 5.80 -12.55 16.36
N SER A 169 6.08 -11.36 16.91
CA SER A 169 5.98 -11.09 18.35
C SER A 169 4.53 -10.98 18.83
N VAL A 170 3.60 -10.60 17.93
CA VAL A 170 2.17 -10.54 18.24
C VAL A 170 1.60 -11.96 18.23
N LYS A 171 1.12 -12.40 19.40
CA LYS A 171 0.51 -13.74 19.53
C LYS A 171 -0.87 -13.77 18.90
N MET A 172 -0.92 -13.92 17.58
CA MET A 172 -2.17 -14.12 16.85
C MET A 172 -2.56 -15.61 16.89
N PRO A 173 -3.87 -15.95 16.92
CA PRO A 173 -4.33 -17.35 16.95
C PRO A 173 -4.26 -18.01 15.55
N LEU A 174 -3.15 -17.81 14.84
CA LEU A 174 -2.92 -18.30 13.49
C LEU A 174 -2.09 -19.58 13.51
N THR A 175 -2.38 -20.48 12.58
CA THR A 175 -1.74 -21.79 12.46
C THR A 175 -1.39 -22.11 11.01
N VAL A 176 -0.56 -23.13 10.80
CA VAL A 176 -0.27 -23.70 9.47
C VAL A 176 -1.59 -24.06 8.77
N GLY A 177 -1.69 -23.70 7.49
CA GLY A 177 -2.87 -23.94 6.66
C GLY A 177 -3.98 -22.89 6.81
N ASP A 178 -3.82 -21.90 7.67
CA ASP A 178 -4.76 -20.77 7.72
C ASP A 178 -4.77 -20.00 6.38
N ARG A 179 -5.92 -19.38 6.10
CA ARG A 179 -6.21 -18.71 4.83
C ARG A 179 -6.18 -17.21 5.01
N PHE A 180 -5.41 -16.55 4.15
CA PHE A 180 -5.10 -15.13 4.23
C PHE A 180 -5.63 -14.39 3.01
N LEU A 181 -6.38 -13.33 3.21
CA LEU A 181 -6.87 -12.47 2.15
C LEU A 181 -5.76 -11.56 1.62
N GLN A 182 -5.52 -11.58 0.30
CA GLN A 182 -4.63 -10.63 -0.39
C GLN A 182 -5.48 -9.78 -1.36
N MET A 183 -5.81 -8.56 -0.95
CA MET A 183 -6.67 -7.64 -1.70
C MET A 183 -5.94 -6.44 -2.29
N PHE A 184 -4.66 -6.30 -2.04
CA PHE A 184 -3.87 -5.12 -2.42
C PHE A 184 -3.17 -5.33 -3.75
N GLU A 185 -3.15 -4.28 -4.60
CA GLU A 185 -2.26 -4.29 -5.75
C GLU A 185 -0.80 -4.47 -5.30
N LEU A 186 -0.03 -5.25 -6.06
CA LEU A 186 1.36 -5.58 -5.72
C LEU A 186 2.32 -4.37 -5.79
N THR A 187 1.83 -3.21 -6.20
CA THR A 187 2.53 -1.92 -6.14
C THR A 187 2.41 -1.24 -4.77
N PHE A 188 1.66 -1.83 -3.83
CA PHE A 188 1.43 -1.32 -2.47
C PHE A 188 2.12 -2.16 -1.42
N ASP A 189 2.62 -1.51 -0.38
CA ASP A 189 3.34 -2.13 0.72
C ASP A 189 2.50 -3.11 1.56
N LEU A 190 1.19 -2.86 1.74
CA LEU A 190 0.28 -3.80 2.39
C LEU A 190 0.18 -5.15 1.65
N SER A 191 0.47 -5.20 0.34
CA SER A 191 0.58 -6.47 -0.38
C SER A 191 1.73 -7.32 0.14
N VAL A 192 2.86 -6.70 0.50
CA VAL A 192 4.06 -7.41 0.97
C VAL A 192 3.75 -8.24 2.21
N VAL A 193 3.10 -7.66 3.21
CA VAL A 193 2.69 -8.42 4.39
C VAL A 193 1.64 -9.47 4.06
N SER A 194 0.73 -9.17 3.11
CA SER A 194 -0.40 -10.05 2.77
C SER A 194 0.03 -11.32 2.01
N PHE A 195 1.23 -11.36 1.39
CA PHE A 195 1.76 -12.60 0.82
C PHE A 195 2.93 -13.20 1.61
N LEU A 196 3.82 -12.36 2.19
CA LEU A 196 5.03 -12.85 2.83
C LEU A 196 4.74 -13.51 4.19
N PHE A 197 3.89 -12.88 5.01
CA PHE A 197 3.55 -13.41 6.32
C PHE A 197 2.87 -14.78 6.27
N PRO A 198 1.81 -15.00 5.44
CA PRO A 198 1.24 -16.33 5.28
C PRO A 198 2.25 -17.37 4.78
N LEU A 199 3.12 -17.03 3.80
CA LEU A 199 4.13 -17.97 3.31
C LEU A 199 5.08 -18.44 4.41
N GLN A 200 5.50 -17.54 5.31
CA GLN A 200 6.34 -17.89 6.46
C GLN A 200 5.65 -18.79 7.48
N LEU A 201 4.31 -18.68 7.60
CA LEU A 201 3.49 -19.50 8.50
C LEU A 201 3.05 -20.83 7.89
N GLY A 202 3.29 -21.07 6.61
CA GLY A 202 2.74 -22.25 5.90
C GLY A 202 1.23 -22.12 5.63
N GLY A 203 0.73 -20.89 5.53
CA GLY A 203 -0.67 -20.55 5.21
C GLY A 203 -0.93 -20.46 3.71
N THR A 204 -2.18 -20.21 3.31
CA THR A 204 -2.60 -20.04 1.92
C THR A 204 -2.99 -18.59 1.64
N VAL A 205 -2.43 -17.99 0.59
CA VAL A 205 -2.76 -16.64 0.11
C VAL A 205 -3.95 -16.71 -0.85
N TYR A 206 -5.07 -16.10 -0.50
CA TYR A 206 -6.25 -15.95 -1.37
C TYR A 206 -6.20 -14.58 -2.04
N HIS A 207 -5.90 -14.57 -3.32
CA HIS A 207 -5.78 -13.36 -4.12
C HIS A 207 -7.15 -12.87 -4.60
N VAL A 208 -7.42 -11.58 -4.40
CA VAL A 208 -8.63 -10.91 -4.91
C VAL A 208 -8.39 -10.52 -6.36
N GLY A 209 -9.07 -11.19 -7.29
CA GLY A 209 -8.94 -10.95 -8.73
C GLY A 209 -9.35 -9.53 -9.13
N THR A 210 -8.76 -9.02 -10.22
CA THR A 210 -9.00 -7.65 -10.74
C THR A 210 -10.21 -7.58 -11.69
N ASN A 211 -10.72 -8.72 -12.15
CA ASN A 211 -11.80 -8.81 -13.16
C ASN A 211 -13.22 -8.67 -12.58
N GLN A 212 -13.37 -8.54 -11.26
CA GLN A 212 -14.64 -8.47 -10.55
C GLN A 212 -14.77 -7.16 -9.76
N VAL A 213 -15.98 -6.89 -9.25
CA VAL A 213 -16.19 -5.78 -8.33
C VAL A 213 -15.51 -6.11 -7.00
N LYS A 214 -14.42 -5.44 -6.71
CA LYS A 214 -13.46 -5.77 -5.64
C LYS A 214 -14.11 -6.11 -4.29
N TYR A 215 -15.04 -5.30 -3.80
CA TYR A 215 -15.66 -5.53 -2.49
C TYR A 215 -16.58 -6.77 -2.49
N LEU A 216 -17.21 -7.10 -3.61
CA LEU A 216 -18.03 -8.31 -3.73
C LEU A 216 -17.15 -9.56 -3.77
N GLU A 217 -16.02 -9.50 -4.47
CA GLU A 217 -15.06 -10.61 -4.50
C GLU A 217 -14.43 -10.84 -3.12
N ILE A 218 -14.10 -9.76 -2.40
CA ILE A 218 -13.63 -9.87 -1.01
C ILE A 218 -14.66 -10.58 -0.15
N TYR A 219 -15.94 -10.18 -0.24
CA TYR A 219 -17.02 -10.83 0.51
C TYR A 219 -17.14 -12.30 0.15
N ARG A 220 -17.16 -12.63 -1.15
CA ARG A 220 -17.22 -14.02 -1.62
C ARG A 220 -16.07 -14.86 -1.04
N LEU A 221 -14.83 -14.37 -1.08
CA LEU A 221 -13.69 -15.09 -0.52
C LEU A 221 -13.81 -15.27 1.00
N LEU A 222 -14.24 -14.24 1.71
CA LEU A 222 -14.43 -14.30 3.17
C LEU A 222 -15.44 -15.36 3.58
N GLU A 223 -16.54 -15.47 2.83
CA GLU A 223 -17.67 -16.40 3.13
C GLU A 223 -17.38 -17.82 2.63
N GLU A 224 -17.11 -17.98 1.32
CA GLU A 224 -17.01 -19.29 0.68
C GLU A 224 -15.73 -20.04 1.06
N TYR A 225 -14.62 -19.32 1.24
CA TYR A 225 -13.32 -19.94 1.54
C TYR A 225 -12.89 -19.84 2.99
N ALA A 226 -13.80 -19.43 3.89
CA ALA A 226 -13.53 -19.41 5.32
C ALA A 226 -12.17 -18.78 5.68
N ILE A 227 -11.92 -17.57 5.17
CA ILE A 227 -10.68 -16.82 5.44
C ILE A 227 -10.47 -16.64 6.94
N ASN A 228 -9.22 -16.80 7.40
CA ASN A 228 -8.85 -16.71 8.81
C ASN A 228 -8.20 -15.36 9.15
N TYR A 229 -7.51 -14.74 8.20
CA TYR A 229 -6.82 -13.47 8.39
C TYR A 229 -7.11 -12.51 7.22
N ALA A 230 -7.53 -11.30 7.55
CA ALA A 230 -7.77 -10.27 6.54
C ALA A 230 -7.23 -8.92 6.98
N ILE A 231 -6.42 -8.28 6.13
CA ILE A 231 -6.16 -6.84 6.22
C ILE A 231 -7.15 -6.17 5.28
N ILE A 232 -7.97 -5.24 5.79
CA ILE A 232 -9.04 -4.59 5.02
C ILE A 232 -8.92 -3.07 5.16
N VAL A 233 -9.10 -2.36 4.05
CA VAL A 233 -9.18 -0.90 4.04
C VAL A 233 -10.58 -0.48 4.50
N PRO A 234 -10.72 0.48 5.44
CA PRO A 234 -12.01 0.92 5.96
C PRO A 234 -13.04 1.32 4.89
N SER A 235 -12.63 1.99 3.82
CA SER A 235 -13.53 2.37 2.72
C SER A 235 -14.11 1.16 1.97
N VAL A 236 -13.35 0.08 1.82
CA VAL A 236 -13.84 -1.18 1.24
C VAL A 236 -14.84 -1.84 2.18
N LEU A 237 -14.54 -1.84 3.49
CA LEU A 237 -15.47 -2.36 4.49
C LEU A 237 -16.80 -1.59 4.49
N ALA A 238 -16.77 -0.27 4.31
CA ALA A 238 -17.98 0.55 4.20
C ALA A 238 -18.84 0.24 2.97
N MET A 239 -18.26 -0.36 1.90
CA MET A 239 -19.05 -0.86 0.77
C MET A 239 -19.88 -2.09 1.14
N LEU A 240 -19.40 -2.90 2.09
CA LEU A 240 -20.09 -4.09 2.60
C LEU A 240 -21.11 -3.76 3.69
N ARG A 241 -21.04 -2.57 4.30
CA ARG A 241 -21.91 -2.15 5.42
C ARG A 241 -23.42 -2.39 5.20
N PRO A 242 -24.00 -2.12 4.00
CA PRO A 242 -25.42 -2.40 3.76
C PRO A 242 -25.83 -3.87 3.90
N TYR A 243 -24.86 -4.78 3.92
CA TYR A 243 -25.07 -6.24 3.98
C TYR A 243 -24.66 -6.84 5.34
N PHE A 244 -24.25 -6.03 6.33
CA PHE A 244 -23.72 -6.52 7.61
C PHE A 244 -24.72 -7.36 8.39
N GLU A 245 -26.02 -7.15 8.23
CA GLU A 245 -27.05 -7.96 8.88
C GLU A 245 -27.08 -9.42 8.35
N ASP A 246 -26.61 -9.64 7.12
CA ASP A 246 -26.57 -10.94 6.47
C ASP A 246 -25.17 -11.59 6.53
N ILE A 247 -24.15 -10.86 6.98
CA ILE A 247 -22.75 -11.31 7.04
C ILE A 247 -22.47 -12.00 8.39
N ASP A 248 -22.08 -13.27 8.35
CA ASP A 248 -21.57 -14.02 9.50
C ASP A 248 -20.25 -14.73 9.14
N LEU A 249 -19.15 -14.27 9.72
CA LEU A 249 -17.79 -14.74 9.42
C LEU A 249 -17.11 -15.37 10.66
N PRO A 250 -17.62 -16.49 11.18
CA PRO A 250 -17.09 -17.10 12.40
C PRO A 250 -15.68 -17.68 12.23
N ASN A 251 -15.23 -17.90 11.00
CA ASN A 251 -13.90 -18.43 10.69
C ASN A 251 -12.79 -17.37 10.71
N LEU A 252 -13.14 -16.08 10.64
CA LEU A 252 -12.15 -15.02 10.81
C LEU A 252 -11.59 -15.06 12.24
N LYS A 253 -10.27 -15.18 12.31
CA LYS A 253 -9.50 -15.16 13.57
C LYS A 253 -8.90 -13.79 13.83
N VAL A 254 -8.50 -13.09 12.75
CA VAL A 254 -7.86 -11.78 12.82
C VAL A 254 -8.38 -10.88 11.69
N VAL A 255 -8.81 -9.69 12.08
CA VAL A 255 -9.13 -8.58 11.17
C VAL A 255 -8.20 -7.41 11.48
N ALA A 256 -7.42 -7.00 10.52
CA ALA A 256 -6.61 -5.81 10.60
C ALA A 256 -7.21 -4.71 9.71
N LEU A 257 -7.46 -3.54 10.28
CA LEU A 257 -7.89 -2.35 9.54
C LEU A 257 -6.65 -1.46 9.33
N SER A 258 -6.39 -1.06 8.10
CA SER A 258 -5.20 -0.27 7.76
C SER A 258 -5.41 0.55 6.49
N GLY A 259 -4.49 1.48 6.22
CA GLY A 259 -4.46 2.26 4.99
C GLY A 259 -5.28 3.56 5.04
N GLU A 260 -6.26 3.69 5.92
CA GLU A 260 -7.11 4.88 6.10
C GLU A 260 -7.42 5.12 7.58
N ALA A 261 -8.03 6.28 7.89
CA ALA A 261 -8.61 6.50 9.21
C ALA A 261 -9.75 5.50 9.47
N VAL A 262 -9.73 4.83 10.62
CA VAL A 262 -10.66 3.76 10.98
C VAL A 262 -11.88 4.32 11.71
N PRO A 263 -13.09 4.35 11.09
CA PRO A 263 -14.29 4.86 11.75
C PRO A 263 -14.76 3.92 12.87
N LEU A 264 -14.99 4.48 14.07
CA LEU A 264 -15.42 3.73 15.24
C LEU A 264 -16.70 2.92 14.98
N LYS A 265 -17.76 3.59 14.53
CA LYS A 265 -19.07 2.96 14.32
C LYS A 265 -19.02 1.82 13.29
N LEU A 266 -18.29 2.00 12.18
CA LEU A 266 -18.10 0.95 11.18
C LEU A 266 -17.38 -0.28 11.77
N THR A 267 -16.40 -0.04 12.64
CA THR A 267 -15.64 -1.09 13.30
C THR A 267 -16.52 -1.87 14.27
N GLU A 268 -17.30 -1.17 15.12
CA GLU A 268 -18.23 -1.79 16.07
C GLU A 268 -19.27 -2.66 15.36
N GLU A 269 -19.85 -2.16 14.26
CA GLU A 269 -20.82 -2.91 13.46
C GLU A 269 -20.19 -4.15 12.82
N PHE A 270 -18.98 -4.04 12.23
CA PHE A 270 -18.32 -5.19 11.62
C PHE A 270 -17.81 -6.22 12.63
N GLN A 271 -17.48 -5.80 13.84
CA GLN A 271 -17.17 -6.74 14.92
C GLN A 271 -18.31 -7.74 15.19
N LEU A 272 -19.56 -7.35 14.97
CA LEU A 272 -20.72 -8.25 15.13
C LEU A 272 -20.74 -9.34 14.06
N CYS A 273 -20.28 -9.02 12.83
CA CYS A 273 -20.17 -9.99 11.74
C CYS A 273 -19.05 -11.03 11.95
N CYS A 274 -18.11 -10.76 12.86
CA CYS A 274 -16.91 -11.59 13.07
C CYS A 274 -16.76 -11.94 14.54
N PRO A 275 -17.62 -12.83 15.11
CA PRO A 275 -17.72 -13.04 16.56
C PRO A 275 -16.42 -13.54 17.20
N ASN A 276 -15.58 -14.27 16.46
CA ASN A 276 -14.38 -14.91 16.98
C ASN A 276 -13.09 -14.13 16.66
N ALA A 277 -13.17 -13.05 15.86
CA ALA A 277 -11.98 -12.34 15.40
C ALA A 277 -11.41 -11.38 16.45
N SER A 278 -10.09 -11.34 16.54
CA SER A 278 -9.33 -10.24 17.14
C SER A 278 -9.19 -9.11 16.12
N PHE A 279 -9.40 -7.87 16.54
CA PHE A 279 -9.33 -6.71 15.67
C PHE A 279 -8.11 -5.86 15.98
N PHE A 280 -7.49 -5.33 14.91
CA PHE A 280 -6.34 -4.43 15.01
C PHE A 280 -6.55 -3.21 14.12
N ASN A 281 -6.10 -2.04 14.58
CA ASN A 281 -5.85 -0.88 13.72
C ASN A 281 -4.34 -0.75 13.55
N TYR A 282 -3.86 -0.86 12.31
CA TYR A 282 -2.46 -0.66 11.96
C TYR A 282 -2.29 0.64 11.18
N TYR A 283 -1.35 1.47 11.62
CA TYR A 283 -1.00 2.72 10.97
C TYR A 283 0.47 2.75 10.59
N GLY A 284 0.75 3.24 9.39
CA GLY A 284 2.10 3.55 8.91
C GLY A 284 2.08 4.16 7.53
N PRO A 285 3.03 5.06 7.24
CA PRO A 285 3.38 5.45 5.88
C PRO A 285 4.37 4.43 5.30
N THR A 286 4.43 4.31 3.98
CA THR A 286 5.36 3.43 3.25
C THR A 286 6.82 3.67 3.66
N GLU A 287 7.18 4.91 3.98
CA GLU A 287 8.49 5.34 4.46
C GLU A 287 8.88 4.76 5.84
N CYS A 288 7.91 4.16 6.55
CA CYS A 288 8.14 3.45 7.82
C CYS A 288 7.81 1.95 7.72
N THR A 289 7.96 1.38 6.53
CA THR A 289 7.83 -0.06 6.24
C THR A 289 6.47 -0.62 6.67
N ILE A 290 5.47 -0.40 5.82
CA ILE A 290 4.11 -0.95 5.89
C ILE A 290 3.28 -0.33 7.03
N PHE A 291 3.52 -0.70 8.29
CA PHE A 291 2.94 -0.04 9.45
C PHE A 291 3.91 -0.05 10.64
N CYS A 292 3.81 0.99 11.47
CA CYS A 292 4.74 1.26 12.55
C CYS A 292 4.06 1.57 13.89
N THR A 293 2.72 1.62 13.93
CA THR A 293 1.94 1.62 15.16
C THR A 293 0.79 0.61 15.08
N ALA A 294 0.34 0.14 16.23
CA ALA A 294 -0.69 -0.88 16.33
C ALA A 294 -1.61 -0.61 17.53
N TYR A 295 -2.90 -0.82 17.32
CA TYR A 295 -3.92 -0.85 18.38
C TYR A 295 -4.73 -2.13 18.28
N ALA A 296 -4.64 -2.99 19.30
CA ALA A 296 -5.57 -4.12 19.46
C ALA A 296 -6.92 -3.55 19.90
N ILE A 297 -7.92 -3.63 19.02
CA ILE A 297 -9.24 -3.04 19.23
C ILE A 297 -10.09 -3.99 20.08
N PRO A 298 -10.46 -3.62 21.30
CA PRO A 298 -11.33 -4.46 22.14
C PRO A 298 -12.77 -4.48 21.60
N ARG A 299 -13.59 -5.37 22.12
CA ARG A 299 -15.03 -5.45 21.80
C ARG A 299 -15.85 -4.34 22.46
N THR A 300 -15.35 -3.79 23.55
CA THR A 300 -15.98 -2.71 24.35
C THR A 300 -14.93 -1.68 24.71
N GLU A 301 -15.35 -0.46 25.00
CA GLU A 301 -14.47 0.63 25.43
C GLU A 301 -13.32 0.92 24.42
N ILE A 302 -13.68 0.98 23.14
CA ILE A 302 -12.73 1.26 22.07
C ILE A 302 -12.19 2.68 22.22
N LYS A 303 -10.86 2.81 22.29
CA LYS A 303 -10.18 4.12 22.30
C LYS A 303 -10.36 4.81 20.96
N SER A 304 -10.99 5.98 20.98
CA SER A 304 -11.30 6.76 19.79
C SER A 304 -11.34 8.25 20.08
N ALA A 305 -11.13 9.07 19.04
CA ALA A 305 -11.31 10.50 19.07
C ALA A 305 -11.99 10.96 17.79
N ASN A 306 -12.95 11.90 17.91
CA ASN A 306 -13.73 12.41 16.76
C ASN A 306 -14.34 11.29 15.89
N GLY A 307 -14.74 10.17 16.50
CA GLY A 307 -15.30 9.02 15.79
C GLY A 307 -14.29 8.16 15.03
N ILE A 308 -12.98 8.39 15.22
CA ILE A 308 -11.88 7.62 14.63
C ILE A 308 -11.17 6.84 15.72
N VAL A 309 -10.95 5.55 15.48
CA VAL A 309 -10.24 4.63 16.37
C VAL A 309 -8.76 5.03 16.50
N SER A 310 -8.20 4.94 17.71
CA SER A 310 -6.78 5.20 17.97
C SER A 310 -5.88 4.44 17.00
N ILE A 311 -4.80 5.07 16.56
CA ILE A 311 -3.73 4.41 15.79
C ILE A 311 -2.74 3.64 16.70
N GLY A 312 -2.99 3.64 18.01
CA GLY A 312 -2.30 2.79 18.97
C GLY A 312 -0.95 3.30 19.43
N LYS A 313 -0.02 2.39 19.58
CA LYS A 313 1.34 2.63 20.07
C LYS A 313 2.36 2.13 19.05
N PRO A 314 3.62 2.61 19.12
CA PRO A 314 4.69 2.10 18.26
C PRO A 314 4.81 0.57 18.31
N THR A 315 5.10 0.00 17.16
CA THR A 315 5.44 -1.41 17.01
C THR A 315 6.81 -1.72 17.62
N LEU A 316 7.19 -2.99 17.69
CA LEU A 316 8.51 -3.41 18.13
C LEU A 316 9.60 -2.68 17.30
N ASN A 317 10.63 -2.17 17.96
CA ASN A 317 11.74 -1.41 17.34
C ASN A 317 11.34 -0.08 16.66
N SER A 318 10.10 0.38 16.86
CA SER A 318 9.66 1.71 16.46
C SER A 318 9.52 2.64 17.67
N VAL A 319 9.77 3.90 17.46
CA VAL A 319 9.57 4.98 18.45
C VAL A 319 8.89 6.16 17.76
N TYR A 320 8.35 7.09 18.54
CA TYR A 320 7.79 8.32 17.98
C TYR A 320 8.30 9.56 18.70
N LYS A 321 8.17 10.67 18.03
CA LYS A 321 8.38 12.01 18.58
C LYS A 321 7.20 12.89 18.16
N LEU A 322 6.70 13.68 19.09
CA LEU A 322 5.68 14.70 18.83
C LEU A 322 6.34 16.05 18.69
N CYS A 323 6.17 16.67 17.53
CA CYS A 323 6.72 17.99 17.25
C CYS A 323 5.61 19.02 17.31
N GLU A 324 5.77 20.03 18.19
CA GLU A 324 4.82 21.11 18.32
C GLU A 324 4.72 21.91 17.01
N LEU A 325 3.50 22.27 16.64
CA LEU A 325 3.26 23.14 15.51
C LEU A 325 3.48 24.60 15.90
N PRO A 326 3.91 25.48 14.97
CA PRO A 326 3.90 26.92 15.21
C PRO A 326 2.50 27.39 15.62
N LYS A 327 2.40 28.22 16.65
CA LYS A 327 1.14 28.75 17.16
C LYS A 327 0.63 29.89 16.27
N ASP A 328 0.21 29.60 15.06
CA ASP A 328 -0.46 30.56 14.18
C ASP A 328 -1.96 30.26 14.15
N GLY A 329 -2.72 30.88 15.08
CA GLY A 329 -4.20 31.03 15.05
C GLY A 329 -5.02 29.79 15.38
N GLU A 330 -5.95 29.96 16.29
CA GLU A 330 -7.17 29.21 16.61
C GLU A 330 -7.16 27.66 16.64
N GLU A 331 -7.32 27.12 17.87
CA GLU A 331 -7.99 25.85 18.24
C GLU A 331 -7.46 24.49 17.73
N LEU A 332 -6.16 24.29 17.60
CA LEU A 332 -5.58 22.95 17.63
C LEU A 332 -4.70 22.74 18.89
N ASN A 333 -5.23 23.14 20.05
CA ASN A 333 -4.47 23.27 21.32
C ASN A 333 -3.84 22.00 21.88
N ALA A 334 -3.94 20.85 21.20
CA ALA A 334 -3.31 19.60 21.62
C ALA A 334 -2.72 18.77 20.47
N SER A 335 -2.62 19.31 19.23
CA SER A 335 -2.10 18.56 18.10
C SER A 335 -0.62 18.77 17.90
N SER A 336 0.09 17.70 17.61
CA SER A 336 1.50 17.70 17.25
C SER A 336 1.71 16.97 15.93
N GLU A 337 2.75 17.31 15.20
CA GLU A 337 3.18 16.53 14.06
C GLU A 337 3.87 15.25 14.54
N LEU A 338 3.46 14.12 13.96
CA LEU A 338 4.01 12.82 14.27
C LEU A 338 5.29 12.55 13.47
N HIS A 339 6.40 12.32 14.15
CA HIS A 339 7.60 11.77 13.56
C HIS A 339 7.80 10.34 14.06
N ILE A 340 8.02 9.41 13.15
CA ILE A 340 8.30 8.00 13.47
C ILE A 340 9.78 7.73 13.33
N GLY A 341 10.34 7.07 14.33
CA GLY A 341 11.73 6.66 14.35
C GLY A 341 11.91 5.16 14.56
N GLY A 342 13.11 4.66 14.31
CA GLY A 342 13.49 3.27 14.57
C GLY A 342 13.91 2.51 13.33
N GLU A 343 14.09 1.19 13.50
CA GLU A 343 14.64 0.30 12.46
C GLU A 343 13.72 0.12 11.23
N GLN A 344 12.42 0.45 11.35
CA GLN A 344 11.48 0.40 10.23
C GLN A 344 11.53 1.63 9.31
N VAL A 345 12.23 2.69 9.69
CA VAL A 345 12.37 3.89 8.85
C VAL A 345 13.21 3.57 7.63
N SER A 346 12.67 3.81 6.45
CA SER A 346 13.30 3.55 5.15
C SER A 346 14.61 4.33 4.99
N ILE A 347 15.41 3.93 4.02
CA ILE A 347 16.66 4.66 3.71
C ILE A 347 16.42 5.93 2.88
N GLY A 348 15.18 6.23 2.56
CA GLY A 348 14.77 7.43 1.83
C GLY A 348 14.19 7.14 0.45
N TYR A 349 14.00 8.21 -0.30
CA TYR A 349 13.52 8.16 -1.69
C TYR A 349 14.68 8.00 -2.66
N VAL A 350 14.48 7.17 -3.69
CA VAL A 350 15.46 7.01 -4.77
C VAL A 350 15.60 8.33 -5.54
N GLN A 351 16.84 8.75 -5.83
CA GLN A 351 17.18 9.96 -6.60
C GLN A 351 16.45 11.25 -6.16
N ASN A 352 16.17 11.41 -4.87
CA ASN A 352 15.49 12.59 -4.35
C ASN A 352 16.16 13.14 -3.07
N GLU A 353 17.39 13.65 -3.21
CA GLU A 353 18.17 14.14 -2.08
C GLU A 353 17.53 15.32 -1.34
N GLU A 354 16.81 16.20 -2.04
CA GLU A 354 16.16 17.36 -1.44
C GLU A 354 15.08 16.95 -0.45
N MET A 355 14.17 16.05 -0.88
CA MET A 355 13.14 15.51 -0.01
C MET A 355 13.74 14.66 1.12
N ASN A 356 14.78 13.89 0.82
CA ASN A 356 15.47 13.08 1.84
C ASN A 356 16.03 13.96 2.95
N LYS A 357 16.67 15.08 2.63
CA LYS A 357 17.17 16.05 3.64
C LYS A 357 16.06 16.72 4.44
N THR A 358 14.86 16.88 3.84
CA THR A 358 13.74 17.57 4.49
C THR A 358 12.95 16.66 5.40
N LEU A 359 12.71 15.41 4.98
CA LEU A 359 11.76 14.50 5.62
C LEU A 359 12.43 13.44 6.49
N PHE A 360 13.71 13.12 6.23
CA PHE A 360 14.46 12.15 7.01
C PHE A 360 15.58 12.81 7.78
N TYR A 361 15.73 12.45 9.05
CA TYR A 361 16.80 12.96 9.90
C TYR A 361 17.22 11.92 10.94
N LYS A 362 18.32 12.15 11.61
CA LYS A 362 18.77 11.34 12.75
C LYS A 362 18.67 12.12 14.06
N ASN A 363 18.27 11.43 15.12
CA ASN A 363 18.38 11.90 16.48
C ASN A 363 19.26 10.90 17.26
N GLY A 364 20.51 11.25 17.48
CA GLY A 364 21.56 10.29 17.82
C GLY A 364 21.74 9.28 16.67
N GLU A 365 21.72 7.99 16.97
CA GLU A 365 21.81 6.92 15.95
C GLU A 365 20.45 6.51 15.35
N THR A 366 19.34 6.98 15.94
CA THR A 366 17.99 6.59 15.51
C THR A 366 17.56 7.41 14.28
N PRO A 367 17.21 6.77 13.14
CA PRO A 367 16.62 7.45 12.02
C PRO A 367 15.15 7.80 12.31
N TYR A 368 14.71 8.94 11.80
CA TYR A 368 13.34 9.44 11.91
C TYR A 368 12.79 9.87 10.54
N TYR A 369 11.51 9.67 10.36
CA TYR A 369 10.75 10.19 9.24
C TYR A 369 9.66 11.16 9.74
N ASN A 370 9.58 12.32 9.11
CA ASN A 370 8.53 13.32 9.33
C ASN A 370 7.31 12.93 8.50
N THR A 371 6.24 12.48 9.17
CA THR A 371 5.08 11.89 8.48
C THR A 371 4.16 12.92 7.84
N GLY A 372 4.14 14.16 8.35
CA GLY A 372 3.14 15.18 8.01
C GLY A 372 1.75 14.91 8.60
N ASP A 373 1.60 13.85 9.38
CA ASP A 373 0.35 13.52 10.06
C ASP A 373 0.24 14.24 11.40
N LEU A 374 -0.95 14.73 11.72
CA LEU A 374 -1.29 15.40 12.97
C LEU A 374 -1.93 14.42 13.93
N VAL A 375 -1.41 14.40 15.15
CA VAL A 375 -1.88 13.51 16.20
C VAL A 375 -1.96 14.22 17.56
N PHE A 376 -2.69 13.63 18.50
CA PHE A 376 -2.44 13.83 19.93
C PHE A 376 -2.16 12.49 20.60
N CYS A 377 -1.58 12.54 21.80
CA CYS A 377 -1.26 11.37 22.60
C CYS A 377 -1.99 11.48 23.95
N ASP A 378 -2.66 10.40 24.38
CA ASP A 378 -3.25 10.36 25.71
C ASP A 378 -2.19 10.03 26.80
N ASP A 379 -2.57 10.20 28.07
CA ASP A 379 -1.69 9.93 29.23
C ASP A 379 -1.22 8.46 29.32
N MET A 380 -1.88 7.55 28.59
CA MET A 380 -1.52 6.14 28.48
C MET A 380 -0.59 5.85 27.30
N GLY A 381 -0.23 6.85 26.50
CA GLY A 381 0.67 6.73 25.35
C GLY A 381 0.00 6.23 24.07
N TYR A 382 -1.33 6.28 23.95
CA TYR A 382 -2.04 5.98 22.71
C TYR A 382 -2.11 7.22 21.81
N LEU A 383 -1.82 7.01 20.54
CA LEU A 383 -1.85 8.04 19.51
C LEU A 383 -3.22 8.09 18.82
N TYR A 384 -3.70 9.28 18.56
CA TYR A 384 -4.98 9.52 17.88
C TYR A 384 -4.75 10.41 16.67
N TYR A 385 -5.12 9.91 15.50
CA TYR A 385 -4.98 10.62 14.23
C TYR A 385 -6.01 11.75 14.10
N LEU A 386 -5.56 12.94 13.77
CA LEU A 386 -6.40 14.15 13.63
C LEU A 386 -6.51 14.64 12.18
N GLY A 387 -5.62 14.18 11.31
CA GLY A 387 -5.56 14.64 9.92
C GLY A 387 -4.13 14.86 9.45
N ARG A 388 -3.99 15.65 8.38
CA ARG A 388 -2.69 16.00 7.81
C ARG A 388 -2.47 17.50 7.79
N LYS A 389 -1.19 17.91 7.87
CA LYS A 389 -0.80 19.32 7.69
C LYS A 389 -0.79 19.75 6.21
N ASP A 390 -0.77 18.81 5.28
CA ASP A 390 -0.75 19.03 3.83
C ASP A 390 -2.07 18.62 3.16
N GLN A 391 -2.10 18.63 1.82
CA GLN A 391 -3.29 18.31 1.03
C GLN A 391 -3.33 16.85 0.55
N GLN A 392 -2.52 15.99 1.14
CA GLN A 392 -2.51 14.58 0.81
C GLN A 392 -3.76 13.88 1.36
N VAL A 393 -4.33 12.97 0.60
CA VAL A 393 -5.50 12.17 0.97
C VAL A 393 -5.26 10.68 0.79
N LYS A 394 -6.10 9.88 1.43
CA LYS A 394 -6.14 8.43 1.24
C LYS A 394 -7.49 8.03 0.65
N ILE A 395 -7.49 7.39 -0.52
CA ILE A 395 -8.68 6.96 -1.24
C ILE A 395 -8.55 5.47 -1.54
N GLN A 396 -9.44 4.65 -0.98
CA GLN A 396 -9.38 3.19 -1.08
C GLN A 396 -8.01 2.59 -0.70
N GLY A 397 -7.36 3.22 0.29
CA GLY A 397 -6.01 2.88 0.73
C GLY A 397 -4.88 3.51 -0.07
N TYR A 398 -5.16 4.08 -1.25
CA TYR A 398 -4.16 4.77 -2.07
C TYR A 398 -3.81 6.13 -1.50
N ARG A 399 -2.51 6.38 -1.29
CA ARG A 399 -1.99 7.68 -0.86
C ARG A 399 -1.86 8.59 -2.08
N ILE A 400 -2.59 9.71 -2.10
CA ILE A 400 -2.72 10.58 -3.27
C ILE A 400 -2.34 12.01 -2.89
N GLU A 401 -1.38 12.57 -3.64
CA GLU A 401 -1.04 13.99 -3.61
C GLU A 401 -1.98 14.75 -4.55
N LEU A 402 -2.83 15.64 -4.03
CA LEU A 402 -3.75 16.40 -4.89
C LEU A 402 -3.03 17.22 -5.96
N MET A 403 -1.83 17.72 -5.65
CA MET A 403 -1.02 18.50 -6.59
C MET A 403 -0.52 17.66 -7.76
N GLU A 404 -0.19 16.37 -7.57
CA GLU A 404 0.15 15.46 -8.67
C GLU A 404 -1.04 15.26 -9.60
N VAL A 405 -2.20 14.95 -9.03
CA VAL A 405 -3.43 14.77 -9.82
C VAL A 405 -3.76 16.02 -10.62
N GLU A 406 -3.70 17.19 -9.98
CA GLU A 406 -3.95 18.48 -10.64
C GLU A 406 -2.96 18.76 -11.77
N HIS A 407 -1.66 18.54 -11.54
CA HIS A 407 -0.63 18.69 -12.56
C HIS A 407 -0.91 17.81 -13.78
N LEU A 408 -1.21 16.53 -13.56
CA LEU A 408 -1.51 15.58 -14.63
C LEU A 408 -2.84 15.91 -15.34
N CYS A 409 -3.85 16.38 -14.61
CA CYS A 409 -5.09 16.89 -15.21
C CYS A 409 -4.84 18.09 -16.11
N ASN A 410 -4.06 19.08 -15.65
CA ASN A 410 -3.69 20.26 -16.44
C ASN A 410 -2.98 19.86 -17.74
N LYS A 411 -2.04 18.91 -17.66
CA LYS A 411 -1.32 18.36 -18.82
C LYS A 411 -2.25 17.62 -19.77
N ALA A 412 -3.10 16.73 -19.27
CA ALA A 412 -4.04 15.94 -20.07
C ALA A 412 -5.07 16.80 -20.80
N LEU A 413 -5.53 17.87 -20.17
CA LEU A 413 -6.62 18.72 -20.69
C LEU A 413 -6.11 19.94 -21.43
N GLU A 414 -4.82 20.27 -21.33
CA GLU A 414 -4.24 21.52 -21.84
C GLU A 414 -5.03 22.75 -21.35
N ALA A 415 -5.50 22.70 -20.12
CA ALA A 415 -6.36 23.71 -19.49
C ALA A 415 -6.09 23.77 -17.99
N THR A 416 -6.29 24.95 -17.41
CA THR A 416 -6.24 25.11 -15.97
C THR A 416 -7.37 24.34 -15.33
N SER A 417 -7.04 23.47 -14.39
CA SER A 417 -7.98 22.73 -13.56
C SER A 417 -7.57 22.74 -12.09
N VAL A 418 -8.48 22.41 -11.20
CA VAL A 418 -8.25 22.36 -9.76
C VAL A 418 -8.84 21.08 -9.22
N VAL A 419 -8.04 20.36 -8.42
CA VAL A 419 -8.48 19.15 -7.75
C VAL A 419 -8.69 19.43 -6.26
N VAL A 420 -9.83 19.04 -5.75
CA VAL A 420 -10.11 19.05 -4.31
C VAL A 420 -10.58 17.67 -3.86
N ALA A 421 -10.38 17.38 -2.59
CA ALA A 421 -10.94 16.20 -1.96
C ALA A 421 -12.06 16.61 -1.00
N ILE A 422 -13.16 15.85 -1.01
CA ILE A 422 -14.27 16.00 -0.08
C ILE A 422 -14.64 14.64 0.51
N LYS A 423 -15.34 14.64 1.65
CA LYS A 423 -15.93 13.41 2.19
C LYS A 423 -17.22 13.10 1.43
N ASN A 424 -17.31 11.87 0.89
CA ASN A 424 -18.56 11.37 0.31
C ASN A 424 -19.58 11.01 1.42
N GLU A 425 -20.77 10.57 1.04
CA GLU A 425 -21.84 10.17 1.96
C GLU A 425 -21.44 9.08 2.96
N LYS A 426 -20.45 8.27 2.62
CA LYS A 426 -19.89 7.20 3.49
C LYS A 426 -18.76 7.70 4.40
N GLY A 427 -18.41 9.00 4.33
CA GLY A 427 -17.37 9.64 5.14
C GLY A 427 -15.93 9.46 4.66
N PHE A 428 -15.72 8.93 3.45
CA PHE A 428 -14.40 8.74 2.83
C PHE A 428 -14.09 9.80 1.80
N ASP A 429 -12.79 10.07 1.59
CA ASP A 429 -12.34 11.06 0.62
C ASP A 429 -12.65 10.61 -0.82
N GLU A 430 -13.11 11.55 -1.64
CA GLU A 430 -13.24 11.42 -3.08
C GLU A 430 -12.66 12.66 -3.79
N LEU A 431 -12.15 12.45 -5.01
CA LEU A 431 -11.56 13.52 -5.82
C LEU A 431 -12.60 14.18 -6.71
N ILE A 432 -12.64 15.52 -6.67
CA ILE A 432 -13.46 16.34 -7.55
C ILE A 432 -12.56 17.23 -8.40
N LEU A 433 -12.75 17.19 -9.71
CA LEU A 433 -12.03 18.04 -10.67
C LEU A 433 -12.92 19.23 -11.05
N PHE A 434 -12.42 20.43 -10.83
CA PHE A 434 -12.97 21.66 -11.41
C PHE A 434 -12.16 22.04 -12.66
N VAL A 435 -12.83 22.34 -13.78
CA VAL A 435 -12.17 22.64 -15.05
C VAL A 435 -12.86 23.79 -15.79
N LYS A 436 -12.09 24.64 -16.48
CA LYS A 436 -12.63 25.75 -17.31
C LYS A 436 -13.10 25.29 -18.70
N LYS A 437 -12.86 24.04 -19.08
CA LYS A 437 -13.17 23.50 -20.41
C LYS A 437 -14.61 23.00 -20.51
N THR A 438 -15.27 23.27 -21.64
CA THR A 438 -16.72 23.02 -21.84
C THR A 438 -17.06 21.62 -22.35
N GLU A 439 -16.12 20.92 -22.99
CA GLU A 439 -16.36 19.58 -23.57
C GLU A 439 -16.06 18.47 -22.55
N ILE A 440 -17.05 18.14 -21.72
CA ILE A 440 -16.91 17.16 -20.63
C ILE A 440 -16.80 15.70 -21.15
N ASN A 441 -17.44 15.37 -22.26
CA ASN A 441 -17.61 13.99 -22.74
C ASN A 441 -16.29 13.26 -23.08
N THR A 442 -15.20 13.98 -23.31
CA THR A 442 -13.87 13.39 -23.62
C THR A 442 -12.86 13.53 -22.48
N ILE A 443 -13.22 14.21 -21.40
CA ILE A 443 -12.29 14.50 -20.30
C ILE A 443 -11.81 13.21 -19.64
N THR A 444 -12.72 12.33 -19.24
CA THR A 444 -12.37 11.06 -18.56
C THR A 444 -11.46 10.17 -19.41
N GLU A 445 -11.72 10.07 -20.73
CA GLU A 445 -10.88 9.31 -21.64
C GLU A 445 -9.46 9.90 -21.74
N ARG A 446 -9.36 11.24 -21.74
CA ARG A 446 -8.06 11.93 -21.75
C ARG A 446 -7.33 11.72 -20.43
N LEU A 447 -8.00 11.85 -19.30
CA LEU A 447 -7.44 11.64 -17.97
C LEU A 447 -6.89 10.22 -17.81
N ASN A 448 -7.60 9.19 -18.26
CA ASN A 448 -7.17 7.79 -18.21
C ASN A 448 -5.84 7.51 -18.95
N LYS A 449 -5.42 8.39 -19.86
CA LYS A 449 -4.11 8.28 -20.55
C LYS A 449 -2.94 8.84 -19.73
N TYR A 450 -3.23 9.62 -18.69
CA TYR A 450 -2.22 10.32 -17.89
C TYR A 450 -2.23 9.90 -16.41
N LEU A 451 -3.36 9.42 -15.91
CA LEU A 451 -3.57 9.09 -14.51
C LEU A 451 -3.82 7.59 -14.31
N PRO A 452 -3.23 6.96 -13.29
CA PRO A 452 -3.70 5.68 -12.79
C PRO A 452 -5.19 5.75 -12.42
N LYS A 453 -5.92 4.64 -12.55
CA LYS A 453 -7.38 4.60 -12.31
C LYS A 453 -7.80 5.18 -10.96
N TYR A 454 -7.05 4.90 -9.90
CA TYR A 454 -7.34 5.35 -8.53
C TYR A 454 -7.12 6.88 -8.32
N MET A 455 -6.42 7.54 -9.24
CA MET A 455 -6.20 9.00 -9.23
C MET A 455 -7.21 9.76 -10.09
N VAL A 456 -8.03 9.08 -10.89
CA VAL A 456 -9.01 9.74 -11.76
C VAL A 456 -10.14 10.32 -10.90
N PRO A 457 -10.42 11.64 -10.97
CA PRO A 457 -11.49 12.24 -10.20
C PRO A 457 -12.85 11.61 -10.48
N SER A 458 -13.63 11.33 -9.43
CA SER A 458 -14.96 10.70 -9.51
C SER A 458 -16.02 11.64 -10.08
N ARG A 459 -15.83 12.96 -9.91
CA ARG A 459 -16.74 14.00 -10.41
C ARG A 459 -15.96 15.09 -11.12
N ILE A 460 -16.53 15.60 -12.21
CA ILE A 460 -15.96 16.68 -13.02
C ILE A 460 -16.98 17.82 -13.07
N ILE A 461 -16.55 19.02 -12.65
CA ILE A 461 -17.41 20.20 -12.58
C ILE A 461 -16.82 21.31 -13.45
N HIS A 462 -17.64 21.79 -14.37
CA HIS A 462 -17.26 22.92 -15.20
C HIS A 462 -17.45 24.25 -14.44
N MET A 463 -16.43 25.10 -14.48
CA MET A 463 -16.49 26.46 -13.95
C MET A 463 -16.01 27.47 -14.98
N LYS A 464 -16.72 28.60 -15.09
CA LYS A 464 -16.30 29.70 -15.94
C LYS A 464 -15.04 30.37 -15.37
N ASP A 465 -15.04 30.64 -14.08
CA ASP A 465 -13.94 31.26 -13.35
C ASP A 465 -13.75 30.60 -11.99
N PHE A 466 -12.49 30.47 -11.59
CA PHE A 466 -12.15 29.97 -10.26
C PHE A 466 -12.21 31.08 -9.20
N PRO A 467 -12.70 30.80 -8.00
CA PRO A 467 -12.65 31.76 -6.90
C PRO A 467 -11.19 32.04 -6.52
N MET A 468 -10.92 33.33 -6.26
CA MET A 468 -9.62 33.81 -5.80
C MET A 468 -9.77 34.36 -4.38
N ASN A 469 -8.76 34.12 -3.55
CA ASN A 469 -8.71 34.71 -2.21
C ASN A 469 -8.25 36.19 -2.27
N GLU A 470 -8.25 36.85 -1.14
CA GLU A 470 -7.85 38.27 -0.99
C GLU A 470 -6.45 38.59 -1.52
N ASN A 471 -5.57 37.60 -1.55
CA ASN A 471 -4.20 37.70 -2.05
C ASN A 471 -4.07 37.37 -3.54
N GLY A 472 -5.18 37.23 -4.28
CA GLY A 472 -5.19 36.86 -5.70
C GLY A 472 -4.73 35.42 -5.99
N LYS A 473 -4.72 34.54 -4.99
CA LYS A 473 -4.44 33.11 -5.15
C LYS A 473 -5.75 32.32 -5.21
N LEU A 474 -5.71 31.16 -5.87
CA LEU A 474 -6.84 30.24 -5.99
C LEU A 474 -7.39 29.86 -4.61
N ASP A 475 -8.70 30.06 -4.40
CA ASP A 475 -9.39 29.73 -3.14
C ASP A 475 -9.99 28.32 -3.19
N ARG A 476 -9.18 27.31 -2.84
CA ARG A 476 -9.62 25.90 -2.75
C ARG A 476 -10.65 25.68 -1.64
N LYS A 477 -10.63 26.51 -0.58
CA LYS A 477 -11.58 26.42 0.52
C LYS A 477 -12.99 26.78 0.05
N SER A 478 -13.11 27.85 -0.73
CA SER A 478 -14.39 28.23 -1.36
C SER A 478 -14.90 27.15 -2.32
N LEU A 479 -14.03 26.52 -3.11
CA LEU A 479 -14.42 25.40 -3.97
C LEU A 479 -14.95 24.20 -3.17
N ARG A 480 -14.29 23.82 -2.07
CA ARG A 480 -14.80 22.76 -1.17
C ARG A 480 -16.15 23.11 -0.57
N ASN A 481 -16.30 24.34 -0.06
CA ASN A 481 -17.53 24.78 0.57
C ASN A 481 -18.72 24.81 -0.40
N SER A 482 -18.49 25.12 -1.68
CA SER A 482 -19.55 25.11 -2.69
C SER A 482 -20.12 23.70 -2.92
N LEU A 483 -19.34 22.64 -2.67
CA LEU A 483 -19.77 21.25 -2.79
C LEU A 483 -20.52 20.74 -1.55
N LEU A 484 -20.24 21.32 -0.38
CA LEU A 484 -20.90 20.92 0.87
C LEU A 484 -22.29 21.55 1.02
N ASN A 485 -22.58 22.59 0.25
CA ASN A 485 -23.85 23.33 0.27
C ASN A 485 -24.75 22.99 -0.93
N SER A 486 -24.33 22.12 -1.82
CA SER A 486 -25.07 21.62 -2.99
C SER A 486 -25.59 20.21 -2.76
#